data_4587e6ec76d4777858b30f7b99649f9b
#
_entry.id   4587e6ec76d4777858b30f7b99649f9b
#
_cell.length_a   1.000
_cell.length_b   1.000
_cell.length_c   1.000
_cell.angle_alpha   90.00
_cell.angle_beta   90.00
_cell.angle_gamma   90.00
#
_symmetry.space_group_name_H-M   'P 1'
#
loop_
_entity.id
_entity.type
_entity.pdbx_description
1 polymer ?
#
loop_
_entity_poly.entity_id
_entity_poly.type
_entity_poly.pdbx_seq_one_letter_code
_entity_poly.pdbx_strand_id
1 'polypeptide(L)'
;MAIVRTVLPRKGIIEPQHGENYENDLDTNWQIIDSLLQDANDVQTAIEATSALGPLLTDLGISGVTSGFALSASATLTPGLAVGALYAQGNRYAPTASPTLPAAPASATNYLWYSSTNGFYYSPNPTPNAVGDALIGQVVTSGTAVTAVTQATKIFGAVALAPAAPGNFTAQHFLGRAPVGVAFLMTSGGAIWFQSPTMYDATNLYLVSSGAGVTGKAVLW
;
A
#
# COMPACT_ATOMS: atom_id res chain seq x y z
N MET A 1 -26.24 -52.30 -22.74
CA MET A 1 -25.67 -51.33 -23.71
C MET A 1 -25.08 -50.22 -22.88
N ALA A 2 -23.76 -49.96 -22.96
CA ALA A 2 -23.13 -48.92 -22.16
C ALA A 2 -23.52 -47.57 -22.77
N ILE A 3 -24.13 -46.69 -21.99
CA ILE A 3 -24.45 -45.31 -22.38
C ILE A 3 -23.16 -44.52 -22.33
N VAL A 4 -22.67 -44.04 -23.45
CA VAL A 4 -21.53 -43.12 -23.52
C VAL A 4 -22.05 -41.72 -23.25
N ARG A 5 -21.72 -41.15 -22.07
CA ARG A 5 -22.04 -39.80 -21.74
C ARG A 5 -21.06 -38.81 -22.39
N THR A 6 -21.59 -37.87 -23.16
CA THR A 6 -20.80 -36.81 -23.76
C THR A 6 -20.70 -35.63 -22.76
N VAL A 7 -19.48 -35.32 -22.35
CA VAL A 7 -19.20 -34.12 -21.53
C VAL A 7 -18.87 -32.96 -22.47
N LEU A 8 -19.58 -31.87 -22.35
CA LEU A 8 -19.32 -30.66 -23.14
C LEU A 8 -17.98 -30.03 -22.73
N PRO A 9 -17.08 -29.73 -23.68
CA PRO A 9 -15.63 -29.62 -23.43
C PRO A 9 -15.16 -28.40 -22.64
N ARG A 10 -15.99 -27.53 -22.16
CA ARG A 10 -15.53 -26.32 -21.46
C ARG A 10 -16.16 -26.06 -20.09
N LYS A 11 -17.19 -26.78 -19.68
CA LYS A 11 -17.91 -26.52 -18.43
C LYS A 11 -18.35 -27.76 -17.66
N GLY A 12 -17.95 -28.95 -18.05
CA GLY A 12 -18.34 -30.19 -17.36
C GLY A 12 -19.83 -30.56 -17.49
N ILE A 13 -20.62 -29.79 -18.23
CA ILE A 13 -22.05 -30.04 -18.43
C ILE A 13 -22.23 -31.34 -19.20
N ILE A 14 -23.05 -32.23 -18.68
CA ILE A 14 -23.35 -33.55 -19.26
C ILE A 14 -24.53 -33.39 -20.22
N GLU A 15 -24.41 -33.95 -21.43
CA GLU A 15 -25.56 -34.05 -22.33
C GLU A 15 -26.57 -35.06 -21.76
N PRO A 16 -27.79 -34.60 -21.38
CA PRO A 16 -28.80 -35.53 -20.81
C PRO A 16 -29.19 -36.60 -21.81
N GLN A 17 -29.10 -37.83 -21.41
CA GLN A 17 -29.48 -38.96 -22.26
C GLN A 17 -30.91 -39.37 -21.90
N HIS A 18 -31.76 -39.63 -22.91
CA HIS A 18 -33.09 -40.18 -22.66
C HIS A 18 -32.97 -41.60 -22.07
N GLY A 19 -33.48 -41.81 -20.87
CA GLY A 19 -33.44 -43.08 -20.19
C GLY A 19 -33.46 -42.97 -18.65
N GLU A 20 -33.10 -44.02 -17.96
CA GLU A 20 -33.15 -44.13 -16.50
C GLU A 20 -32.28 -43.14 -15.71
N ASN A 21 -31.35 -42.44 -16.37
CA ASN A 21 -30.45 -41.49 -15.71
C ASN A 21 -30.72 -40.01 -16.09
N TYR A 22 -31.80 -39.74 -16.81
CA TYR A 22 -32.08 -38.39 -17.31
C TYR A 22 -32.21 -37.35 -16.17
N GLU A 23 -32.90 -37.69 -15.11
CA GLU A 23 -33.10 -36.84 -13.93
C GLU A 23 -31.77 -36.56 -13.22
N ASN A 24 -30.95 -37.57 -13.02
CA ASN A 24 -29.61 -37.42 -12.40
C ASN A 24 -28.67 -36.56 -13.22
N ASP A 25 -28.74 -36.64 -14.56
CA ASP A 25 -27.92 -35.80 -15.45
C ASP A 25 -28.38 -34.35 -15.40
N LEU A 26 -29.69 -34.10 -15.31
CA LEU A 26 -30.24 -32.76 -15.11
C LEU A 26 -29.82 -32.17 -13.77
N ASP A 27 -29.96 -32.90 -12.66
CA ASP A 27 -29.58 -32.47 -11.32
C ASP A 27 -28.08 -32.13 -11.26
N THR A 28 -27.23 -32.95 -11.87
CA THR A 28 -25.80 -32.70 -11.96
C THR A 28 -25.52 -31.42 -12.73
N ASN A 29 -26.20 -31.21 -13.85
CA ASN A 29 -26.02 -29.98 -14.66
C ASN A 29 -26.51 -28.74 -13.89
N TRP A 30 -27.58 -28.81 -13.14
CA TRP A 30 -28.06 -27.71 -12.28
C TRP A 30 -27.06 -27.37 -11.19
N GLN A 31 -26.45 -28.37 -10.53
CA GLN A 31 -25.38 -28.12 -9.54
C GLN A 31 -24.16 -27.45 -10.12
N ILE A 32 -23.77 -27.85 -11.35
CA ILE A 32 -22.66 -27.19 -12.07
C ILE A 32 -23.01 -25.74 -12.40
N ILE A 33 -24.24 -25.47 -12.87
CA ILE A 33 -24.71 -24.12 -13.19
C ILE A 33 -24.73 -23.23 -11.93
N ASP A 34 -25.26 -23.76 -10.83
CA ASP A 34 -25.28 -23.05 -9.54
C ASP A 34 -23.87 -22.67 -9.06
N SER A 35 -22.93 -23.62 -9.14
CA SER A 35 -21.53 -23.36 -8.79
C SER A 35 -20.92 -22.25 -9.66
N LEU A 36 -21.16 -22.30 -10.98
CA LEU A 36 -20.67 -21.27 -11.90
C LEU A 36 -21.29 -19.88 -11.66
N LEU A 37 -22.55 -19.84 -11.23
CA LEU A 37 -23.22 -18.59 -10.87
C LEU A 37 -22.67 -18.03 -9.56
N GLN A 38 -22.36 -18.88 -8.57
CA GLN A 38 -21.72 -18.47 -7.32
C GLN A 38 -20.32 -17.89 -7.59
N ASP A 39 -19.50 -18.58 -8.39
CA ASP A 39 -18.18 -18.09 -8.78
C ASP A 39 -18.26 -16.70 -9.47
N ALA A 40 -19.26 -16.49 -10.33
CA ALA A 40 -19.48 -15.21 -10.99
C ALA A 40 -19.90 -14.12 -9.98
N ASN A 41 -20.72 -14.43 -9.00
CA ASN A 41 -21.11 -13.52 -7.93
C ASN A 41 -19.93 -13.15 -7.04
N ASP A 42 -19.07 -14.12 -6.71
CA ASP A 42 -17.86 -13.88 -5.90
C ASP A 42 -16.88 -12.97 -6.63
N VAL A 43 -16.68 -13.15 -7.93
CA VAL A 43 -15.88 -12.25 -8.79
C VAL A 43 -16.49 -10.86 -8.85
N GLN A 44 -17.81 -10.75 -9.03
CA GLN A 44 -18.51 -9.46 -9.05
C GLN A 44 -18.35 -8.73 -7.70
N THR A 45 -18.53 -9.42 -6.59
CA THR A 45 -18.34 -8.87 -5.24
C THR A 45 -16.92 -8.38 -5.02
N ALA A 46 -15.91 -9.15 -5.48
CA ALA A 46 -14.52 -8.75 -5.40
C ALA A 46 -14.21 -7.49 -6.25
N ILE A 47 -14.80 -7.39 -7.45
CA ILE A 47 -14.68 -6.22 -8.31
C ILE A 47 -15.30 -4.98 -7.65
N GLU A 48 -16.50 -5.11 -7.09
CA GLU A 48 -17.20 -4.05 -6.40
C GLU A 48 -16.45 -3.56 -5.16
N ALA A 49 -15.94 -4.47 -4.33
CA ALA A 49 -15.10 -4.14 -3.18
C ALA A 49 -13.81 -3.41 -3.59
N THR A 50 -13.16 -3.84 -4.67
CA THR A 50 -11.96 -3.19 -5.19
C THR A 50 -12.28 -1.79 -5.75
N SER A 51 -13.41 -1.63 -6.42
CA SER A 51 -13.85 -0.34 -6.97
C SER A 51 -14.22 0.67 -5.87
N ALA A 52 -14.71 0.21 -4.73
CA ALA A 52 -15.03 1.06 -3.58
C ALA A 52 -13.79 1.48 -2.77
N LEU A 53 -12.66 0.78 -2.91
CA LEU A 53 -11.47 1.05 -2.11
C LEU A 53 -10.89 2.45 -2.39
N GLY A 54 -10.84 2.89 -3.64
CA GLY A 54 -10.31 4.20 -4.00
C GLY A 54 -11.07 5.36 -3.32
N PRO A 55 -12.40 5.46 -3.46
CA PRO A 55 -13.20 6.44 -2.74
C PRO A 55 -13.03 6.36 -1.22
N LEU A 56 -13.04 5.16 -0.63
CA LEU A 56 -12.85 4.97 0.80
C LEU A 56 -11.48 5.51 1.27
N LEU A 57 -10.40 5.22 0.55
CA LEU A 57 -9.07 5.74 0.88
C LEU A 57 -9.02 7.26 0.76
N THR A 58 -9.75 7.85 -0.19
CA THR A 58 -9.88 9.30 -0.34
C THR A 58 -10.60 9.92 0.85
N ASP A 59 -11.75 9.36 1.23
CA ASP A 59 -12.56 9.85 2.35
C ASP A 59 -11.81 9.74 3.68
N LEU A 60 -11.00 8.70 3.85
CA LEU A 60 -10.12 8.52 5.00
C LEU A 60 -8.83 9.35 4.93
N GLY A 61 -8.58 10.07 3.83
CA GLY A 61 -7.33 10.81 3.60
C GLY A 61 -6.10 9.91 3.51
N ILE A 62 -6.27 8.64 3.16
CA ILE A 62 -5.18 7.66 3.07
C ILE A 62 -4.52 7.77 1.69
N SER A 63 -3.25 8.16 1.68
CA SER A 63 -2.40 8.19 0.49
C SER A 63 -1.00 7.70 0.85
N GLY A 64 -0.26 7.18 -0.13
CA GLY A 64 1.13 6.75 0.03
C GLY A 64 1.46 5.43 -0.66
N VAL A 65 2.69 4.98 -0.50
CA VAL A 65 3.22 3.75 -1.11
C VAL A 65 2.64 2.51 -0.41
N THR A 66 2.15 1.55 -1.19
CA THR A 66 1.69 0.25 -0.68
C THR A 66 2.75 -0.84 -0.85
N SER A 67 3.50 -0.80 -1.96
CA SER A 67 4.57 -1.76 -2.22
C SER A 67 5.60 -1.18 -3.19
N GLY A 68 6.81 -1.71 -3.18
CA GLY A 68 7.89 -1.31 -4.10
C GLY A 68 8.28 0.16 -3.96
N PHE A 69 8.48 0.84 -5.08
CA PHE A 69 8.95 2.23 -5.20
C PHE A 69 10.23 2.50 -4.40
N ALA A 70 11.15 1.53 -4.38
CA ALA A 70 12.44 1.71 -3.72
C ALA A 70 13.25 2.78 -4.46
N LEU A 71 13.65 3.83 -3.72
CA LEU A 71 14.55 4.86 -4.20
C LEU A 71 16.01 4.41 -4.14
N SER A 72 16.82 4.86 -5.08
CA SER A 72 18.27 4.67 -5.05
C SER A 72 19.01 5.95 -5.44
N ALA A 73 20.19 6.14 -4.85
CA ALA A 73 21.11 7.21 -5.21
C ALA A 73 21.58 7.05 -6.67
N SER A 74 22.00 8.14 -7.28
CA SER A 74 22.42 8.19 -8.68
C SER A 74 23.56 9.20 -8.86
N ALA A 75 24.43 8.96 -9.83
CA ALA A 75 25.47 9.90 -10.25
C ALA A 75 24.92 11.15 -10.98
N THR A 76 23.62 11.21 -11.20
CA THR A 76 22.89 12.36 -11.76
C THR A 76 21.89 12.90 -10.77
N LEU A 77 21.23 14.02 -11.08
CA LEU A 77 20.15 14.58 -10.26
C LEU A 77 18.84 13.79 -10.33
N THR A 78 18.75 12.76 -11.16
CA THR A 78 17.57 11.89 -11.25
C THR A 78 17.80 10.62 -10.44
N PRO A 79 17.11 10.40 -9.30
CA PRO A 79 17.24 9.16 -8.55
C PRO A 79 16.68 7.97 -9.33
N GLY A 80 17.16 6.77 -9.00
CA GLY A 80 16.50 5.55 -9.45
C GLY A 80 15.22 5.31 -8.66
N LEU A 81 14.17 4.81 -9.33
CA LEU A 81 12.91 4.40 -8.70
C LEU A 81 12.49 3.04 -9.26
N ALA A 82 12.42 2.04 -8.38
CA ALA A 82 11.92 0.72 -8.76
C ALA A 82 10.42 0.75 -9.02
N VAL A 83 9.90 -0.28 -9.70
CA VAL A 83 8.44 -0.48 -9.84
C VAL A 83 7.79 -0.68 -8.48
N GLY A 84 6.53 -0.26 -8.37
CA GLY A 84 5.79 -0.33 -7.13
C GLY A 84 4.32 -0.03 -7.31
N ALA A 85 3.60 0.10 -6.20
CA ALA A 85 2.22 0.54 -6.17
C ALA A 85 2.00 1.56 -5.06
N LEU A 86 1.15 2.54 -5.31
CA LEU A 86 0.72 3.56 -4.37
C LEU A 86 -0.74 3.93 -4.60
N TYR A 87 -1.31 4.63 -3.64
CA TYR A 87 -2.56 5.38 -3.79
C TYR A 87 -2.29 6.87 -3.63
N ALA A 88 -2.84 7.68 -4.53
CA ALA A 88 -2.83 9.13 -4.46
C ALA A 88 -4.20 9.67 -4.87
N GLN A 89 -4.81 10.50 -4.03
CA GLN A 89 -6.14 11.06 -4.28
C GLN A 89 -7.18 9.98 -4.63
N GLY A 90 -7.14 8.82 -3.93
CA GLY A 90 -8.00 7.66 -4.16
C GLY A 90 -7.67 6.82 -5.40
N ASN A 91 -6.74 7.26 -6.25
CA ASN A 91 -6.36 6.55 -7.47
C ASN A 91 -5.15 5.65 -7.21
N ARG A 92 -5.24 4.41 -7.67
CA ARG A 92 -4.11 3.48 -7.64
C ARG A 92 -3.19 3.73 -8.83
N TYR A 93 -1.90 3.88 -8.54
CA TYR A 93 -0.84 3.92 -9.55
C TYR A 93 0.09 2.71 -9.36
N ALA A 94 0.22 1.87 -10.38
CA ALA A 94 1.05 0.67 -10.36
C ALA A 94 1.62 0.41 -11.77
N PRO A 95 2.70 1.09 -12.14
CA PRO A 95 3.33 0.92 -13.45
C PRO A 95 3.99 -0.46 -13.58
N THR A 96 4.05 -0.99 -14.79
CA THR A 96 4.70 -2.26 -15.12
C THR A 96 6.21 -2.14 -15.37
N ALA A 97 6.69 -0.90 -15.52
CA ALA A 97 8.11 -0.57 -15.68
C ALA A 97 8.51 0.57 -14.72
N SER A 98 9.81 0.70 -14.46
CA SER A 98 10.34 1.80 -13.63
C SER A 98 9.92 3.16 -14.20
N PRO A 99 9.27 4.02 -13.39
CA PRO A 99 8.84 5.32 -13.85
C PRO A 99 10.03 6.23 -14.17
N THR A 100 9.87 7.10 -15.17
CA THR A 100 10.81 8.18 -15.42
C THR A 100 10.52 9.33 -14.45
N LEU A 101 11.53 9.72 -13.69
CA LEU A 101 11.43 10.84 -12.75
C LEU A 101 11.98 12.12 -13.36
N PRO A 102 11.48 13.30 -12.97
CA PRO A 102 12.15 14.57 -13.26
C PRO A 102 13.49 14.64 -12.51
N ALA A 103 14.40 15.51 -12.95
CA ALA A 103 15.61 15.80 -12.19
C ALA A 103 15.26 16.53 -10.89
N ALA A 104 15.87 16.10 -9.77
CA ALA A 104 15.70 16.77 -8.50
C ALA A 104 16.44 18.12 -8.48
N PRO A 105 15.94 19.15 -7.77
CA PRO A 105 16.69 20.38 -7.51
C PRO A 105 18.06 20.09 -6.91
N ALA A 106 19.09 20.77 -7.41
CA ALA A 106 20.48 20.58 -6.98
C ALA A 106 20.76 21.19 -5.61
N SER A 107 21.75 20.64 -4.90
CA SER A 107 22.26 21.15 -3.61
C SER A 107 21.16 21.35 -2.55
N ALA A 108 20.21 20.42 -2.49
CA ALA A 108 19.03 20.53 -1.65
C ALA A 108 18.59 19.18 -1.06
N THR A 109 17.79 19.28 -0.01
CA THR A 109 16.96 18.16 0.45
C THR A 109 15.57 18.32 -0.16
N ASN A 110 15.14 17.32 -0.91
CA ASN A 110 13.90 17.35 -1.67
C ASN A 110 13.00 16.17 -1.23
N TYR A 111 11.70 16.36 -1.21
CA TYR A 111 10.71 15.32 -1.01
C TYR A 111 10.10 14.97 -2.36
N LEU A 112 10.23 13.71 -2.76
CA LEU A 112 9.62 13.20 -3.99
C LEU A 112 8.18 12.75 -3.68
N TRP A 113 7.24 13.36 -4.39
CA TRP A 113 5.82 13.12 -4.29
C TRP A 113 5.26 12.59 -5.60
N TYR A 114 4.10 11.93 -5.51
CA TYR A 114 3.28 11.58 -6.66
C TYR A 114 1.87 12.15 -6.49
N SER A 115 1.40 12.83 -7.52
CA SER A 115 0.02 13.32 -7.67
C SER A 115 -0.65 12.56 -8.82
N SER A 116 -1.91 12.15 -8.66
CA SER A 116 -2.65 11.51 -9.75
C SER A 116 -2.89 12.44 -10.95
N THR A 117 -2.82 13.75 -10.74
CA THR A 117 -3.04 14.77 -11.78
C THR A 117 -1.72 15.21 -12.44
N ASN A 118 -0.66 15.41 -11.63
CA ASN A 118 0.58 16.03 -12.09
C ASN A 118 1.75 15.06 -12.24
N GLY A 119 1.58 13.79 -11.83
CA GLY A 119 2.65 12.80 -11.81
C GLY A 119 3.67 13.05 -10.70
N PHE A 120 4.94 12.67 -10.92
CA PHE A 120 6.02 12.84 -9.95
C PHE A 120 6.52 14.29 -9.91
N TYR A 121 6.72 14.81 -8.70
CA TYR A 121 7.26 16.16 -8.48
C TYR A 121 8.09 16.22 -7.19
N TYR A 122 8.92 17.26 -7.07
CA TYR A 122 9.70 17.55 -5.87
C TYR A 122 9.16 18.76 -5.12
N SER A 123 9.21 18.69 -3.79
CA SER A 123 8.93 19.79 -2.87
C SER A 123 10.10 19.94 -1.89
N PRO A 124 10.50 21.16 -1.51
CA PRO A 124 11.48 21.36 -0.45
C PRO A 124 10.92 21.05 0.95
N ASN A 125 9.61 20.91 1.06
CA ASN A 125 8.91 20.69 2.32
C ASN A 125 8.33 19.27 2.39
N PRO A 126 8.22 18.68 3.61
CA PRO A 126 7.59 17.38 3.81
C PRO A 126 6.06 17.43 3.75
N THR A 127 5.47 18.50 3.22
CA THR A 127 4.04 18.68 3.03
C THR A 127 3.70 18.59 1.54
N PRO A 128 2.60 17.91 1.16
CA PRO A 128 2.20 17.76 -0.23
C PRO A 128 1.70 19.08 -0.82
N ASN A 129 1.77 19.23 -2.14
CA ASN A 129 1.17 20.36 -2.86
C ASN A 129 -0.36 20.27 -2.89
N ALA A 130 -0.90 19.06 -2.88
CA ALA A 130 -2.34 18.82 -2.81
C ALA A 130 -2.65 17.73 -1.79
N VAL A 131 -3.81 17.86 -1.15
CA VAL A 131 -4.31 16.84 -0.22
C VAL A 131 -4.46 15.51 -0.98
N GLY A 132 -3.91 14.43 -0.39
CA GLY A 132 -3.98 13.11 -0.97
C GLY A 132 -2.85 12.77 -1.94
N ASP A 133 -1.87 13.64 -2.16
CA ASP A 133 -0.63 13.27 -2.86
C ASP A 133 0.15 12.24 -2.01
N ALA A 134 0.89 11.36 -2.68
CA ALA A 134 1.64 10.29 -2.04
C ALA A 134 3.13 10.62 -1.92
N LEU A 135 3.68 10.59 -0.71
CA LEU A 135 5.12 10.68 -0.49
C LEU A 135 5.80 9.38 -0.91
N ILE A 136 6.84 9.49 -1.76
CA ILE A 136 7.69 8.38 -2.17
C ILE A 136 8.93 8.30 -1.27
N GLY A 137 9.51 9.44 -0.93
CA GLY A 137 10.67 9.53 -0.04
C GLY A 137 11.37 10.87 -0.11
N GLN A 138 12.50 10.93 0.58
CA GLN A 138 13.37 12.09 0.60
C GLN A 138 14.60 11.83 -0.27
N VAL A 139 15.05 12.85 -0.99
CA VAL A 139 16.20 12.82 -1.89
C VAL A 139 17.13 13.97 -1.54
N VAL A 140 18.35 13.67 -1.18
CA VAL A 140 19.41 14.66 -0.92
C VAL A 140 20.32 14.74 -2.14
N THR A 141 20.55 15.96 -2.64
CA THR A 141 21.35 16.20 -3.84
C THR A 141 22.57 17.06 -3.55
N SER A 142 23.65 16.77 -4.27
CA SER A 142 24.76 17.71 -4.51
C SER A 142 24.45 18.62 -5.72
N GLY A 143 25.44 19.35 -6.20
CA GLY A 143 25.31 20.15 -7.45
C GLY A 143 24.99 19.29 -8.69
N THR A 144 25.32 18.00 -8.70
CA THR A 144 25.27 17.14 -9.89
C THR A 144 24.68 15.76 -9.69
N ALA A 145 24.52 15.29 -8.44
CA ALA A 145 24.19 13.91 -8.13
C ALA A 145 23.19 13.79 -6.98
N VAL A 146 22.46 12.69 -6.93
CA VAL A 146 21.73 12.25 -5.74
C VAL A 146 22.68 11.52 -4.80
N THR A 147 22.93 12.10 -3.62
CA THR A 147 23.91 11.60 -2.65
C THR A 147 23.32 10.70 -1.59
N ALA A 148 22.06 10.92 -1.23
CA ALA A 148 21.34 10.07 -0.28
C ALA A 148 19.84 10.03 -0.59
N VAL A 149 19.20 8.95 -0.19
CA VAL A 149 17.75 8.77 -0.27
C VAL A 149 17.23 8.17 1.03
N THR A 150 16.03 8.59 1.44
CA THR A 150 15.27 7.99 2.53
C THR A 150 13.91 7.57 2.00
N GLN A 151 13.57 6.30 2.13
CA GLN A 151 12.31 5.75 1.65
C GLN A 151 11.15 6.22 2.53
N ALA A 152 10.02 6.62 1.93
CA ALA A 152 8.79 6.82 2.68
C ALA A 152 8.30 5.51 3.31
N THR A 153 7.68 5.60 4.48
CA THR A 153 7.00 4.45 5.10
C THR A 153 5.76 4.09 4.26
N LYS A 154 5.60 2.80 3.99
CA LYS A 154 4.43 2.30 3.26
C LYS A 154 3.16 2.50 4.07
N ILE A 155 2.02 2.67 3.40
CA ILE A 155 0.72 2.56 4.05
C ILE A 155 0.62 1.18 4.70
N PHE A 156 0.14 1.12 5.94
CA PHE A 156 0.21 -0.07 6.80
C PHE A 156 1.65 -0.55 7.07
N GLY A 157 2.63 0.33 6.88
CA GLY A 157 4.01 0.09 7.23
C GLY A 157 4.25 0.13 8.73
N ALA A 158 5.45 -0.25 9.14
CA ALA A 158 5.85 -0.21 10.53
C ALA A 158 7.15 0.59 10.71
N VAL A 159 7.16 1.46 11.72
CA VAL A 159 8.36 2.19 12.17
C VAL A 159 8.96 1.45 13.36
N ALA A 160 10.25 1.14 13.30
CA ALA A 160 10.96 0.54 14.43
C ALA A 160 11.11 1.56 15.56
N LEU A 161 10.86 1.13 16.78
CA LEU A 161 10.98 1.91 18.00
C LEU A 161 12.07 1.31 18.86
N ALA A 162 13.12 2.08 19.14
CA ALA A 162 14.25 1.66 19.98
C ALA A 162 14.83 2.89 20.71
N PRO A 163 14.11 3.45 21.70
CA PRO A 163 14.60 4.59 22.47
C PRO A 163 15.87 4.25 23.23
N ALA A 164 16.86 5.14 23.16
CA ALA A 164 18.15 4.95 23.83
C ALA A 164 18.06 5.18 25.37
N ALA A 165 17.04 5.89 25.84
CA ALA A 165 16.82 6.25 27.22
C ALA A 165 15.33 6.26 27.58
N PRO A 166 14.95 6.16 28.87
CA PRO A 166 13.60 6.43 29.30
C PRO A 166 13.21 7.90 29.08
N GLY A 167 11.92 8.16 28.89
CA GLY A 167 11.39 9.49 28.70
C GLY A 167 10.98 9.78 27.26
N ASN A 168 10.91 11.06 26.91
CA ASN A 168 10.42 11.53 25.63
C ASN A 168 11.40 11.22 24.49
N PHE A 169 10.87 10.73 23.36
CA PHE A 169 11.60 10.56 22.13
C PHE A 169 10.69 10.77 20.91
N THR A 170 11.29 10.95 19.75
CA THR A 170 10.58 11.15 18.49
C THR A 170 10.95 10.04 17.52
N ALA A 171 9.96 9.46 16.85
CA ALA A 171 10.16 8.49 15.78
C ALA A 171 9.59 9.05 14.47
N GLN A 172 10.43 9.17 13.44
CA GLN A 172 10.00 9.64 12.14
C GLN A 172 9.28 8.52 11.39
N HIS A 173 8.12 8.82 10.81
CA HIS A 173 7.33 7.83 10.07
C HIS A 173 7.27 8.07 8.56
N PHE A 174 7.66 9.24 8.07
CA PHE A 174 7.71 9.55 6.63
C PHE A 174 6.47 9.10 5.82
N LEU A 175 5.27 9.21 6.39
CA LEU A 175 4.03 8.97 5.64
C LEU A 175 3.67 10.14 4.71
N GLY A 176 4.20 11.34 5.01
CA GLY A 176 3.84 12.58 4.33
C GLY A 176 2.49 13.16 4.73
N ARG A 177 1.83 12.57 5.71
CA ARG A 177 0.58 13.01 6.33
C ARG A 177 0.51 12.54 7.77
N ALA A 178 -0.35 13.13 8.57
CA ALA A 178 -0.64 12.59 9.89
C ALA A 178 -1.27 11.19 9.76
N PRO A 179 -0.86 10.21 10.59
CA PRO A 179 -1.50 8.90 10.61
C PRO A 179 -2.98 9.02 11.00
N VAL A 180 -3.83 8.20 10.39
CA VAL A 180 -5.24 8.04 10.80
C VAL A 180 -5.33 7.16 12.05
N GLY A 181 -4.41 6.20 12.16
CA GLY A 181 -4.30 5.34 13.32
C GLY A 181 -2.88 4.83 13.54
N VAL A 182 -2.57 4.49 14.79
CA VAL A 182 -1.27 3.94 15.19
C VAL A 182 -1.51 2.82 16.20
N ALA A 183 -0.92 1.65 15.95
CA ALA A 183 -0.87 0.55 16.90
C ALA A 183 0.59 0.24 17.30
N PHE A 184 0.83 -0.04 18.56
CA PHE A 184 2.15 -0.42 19.06
C PHE A 184 2.23 -1.94 19.22
N LEU A 185 3.27 -2.53 18.64
CA LEU A 185 3.67 -3.93 18.81
C LEU A 185 5.00 -3.95 19.58
N MET A 186 4.93 -4.25 20.88
CA MET A 186 6.14 -4.33 21.72
C MET A 186 6.85 -5.65 21.50
N THR A 187 8.19 -5.60 21.37
CA THR A 187 9.05 -6.78 21.19
C THR A 187 9.98 -7.04 22.36
N SER A 188 10.03 -6.11 23.33
CA SER A 188 10.75 -6.29 24.62
C SER A 188 9.84 -5.91 25.80
N GLY A 189 10.30 -6.18 27.01
CA GLY A 189 9.64 -5.68 28.23
C GLY A 189 9.68 -4.17 28.31
N GLY A 190 8.64 -3.57 28.91
CA GLY A 190 8.46 -2.14 29.02
C GLY A 190 7.26 -1.63 28.21
N ALA A 191 7.07 -0.32 28.18
CA ALA A 191 5.96 0.32 27.51
C ALA A 191 6.41 1.55 26.71
N ILE A 192 5.69 1.81 25.61
CA ILE A 192 5.80 3.03 24.82
C ILE A 192 4.38 3.55 24.67
N TRP A 193 4.19 4.86 24.86
CA TRP A 193 2.92 5.55 24.69
C TRP A 193 3.11 6.93 24.09
N PHE A 194 2.03 7.58 23.69
CA PHE A 194 2.08 8.93 23.13
C PHE A 194 2.38 9.99 24.18
N GLN A 195 3.10 11.05 23.77
CA GLN A 195 3.17 12.28 24.53
C GLN A 195 1.81 13.00 24.51
N SER A 196 1.49 13.71 25.58
CA SER A 196 0.35 14.60 25.64
C SER A 196 0.85 16.06 25.66
N PRO A 197 0.19 17.00 24.96
CA PRO A 197 -1.02 16.88 24.14
C PRO A 197 -0.76 16.47 22.68
N THR A 198 0.47 16.56 22.19
CA THR A 198 0.80 16.27 20.78
C THR A 198 1.25 14.82 20.64
N MET A 199 0.50 14.02 19.90
CA MET A 199 0.78 12.59 19.69
C MET A 199 1.60 12.34 18.42
N TYR A 200 1.27 13.01 17.32
CA TYR A 200 1.92 12.87 16.03
C TYR A 200 1.60 14.06 15.11
N ASP A 201 2.39 14.19 14.06
CA ASP A 201 2.15 15.14 12.95
C ASP A 201 2.34 14.43 11.60
N ALA A 202 2.55 15.15 10.51
CA ALA A 202 2.76 14.60 9.17
C ALA A 202 4.08 13.82 9.01
N THR A 203 5.01 13.94 9.95
CA THR A 203 6.38 13.43 9.85
C THR A 203 6.77 12.54 11.02
N ASN A 204 6.26 12.83 12.21
CA ASN A 204 6.78 12.29 13.47
C ASN A 204 5.67 11.69 14.35
N LEU A 205 6.05 10.66 15.12
CA LEU A 205 5.37 10.23 16.34
C LEU A 205 6.13 10.83 17.54
N TYR A 206 5.40 11.44 18.47
CA TYR A 206 5.91 11.96 19.73
C TYR A 206 5.59 10.97 20.83
N LEU A 207 6.60 10.33 21.39
CA LEU A 207 6.47 9.14 22.19
C LEU A 207 7.20 9.28 23.53
N VAL A 208 6.78 8.47 24.50
CA VAL A 208 7.43 8.30 25.79
C VAL A 208 7.77 6.83 25.98
N SER A 209 8.96 6.54 26.45
CA SER A 209 9.40 5.18 26.83
C SER A 209 9.50 5.03 28.32
N SER A 210 9.10 3.88 28.85
CA SER A 210 9.26 3.52 30.28
C SER A 210 10.72 3.20 30.65
N GLY A 211 11.61 2.91 29.68
CA GLY A 211 12.97 2.51 29.94
C GLY A 211 13.88 2.54 28.73
N ALA A 212 15.18 2.48 28.98
CA ALA A 212 16.19 2.23 27.94
C ALA A 212 16.06 0.79 27.44
N GLY A 213 16.32 0.57 26.13
CA GLY A 213 16.28 -0.76 25.52
C GLY A 213 14.86 -1.34 25.33
N VAL A 214 13.81 -0.56 25.59
CA VAL A 214 12.45 -0.93 25.17
C VAL A 214 12.41 -0.92 23.66
N THR A 215 11.98 -2.02 23.04
CA THR A 215 11.89 -2.15 21.59
C THR A 215 10.49 -2.53 21.14
N GLY A 216 10.12 -2.07 19.96
CA GLY A 216 8.82 -2.35 19.37
C GLY A 216 8.70 -1.83 17.96
N LYS A 217 7.48 -1.81 17.47
CA LYS A 217 7.10 -1.22 16.18
C LYS A 217 5.83 -0.41 16.35
N ALA A 218 5.76 0.75 15.72
CA ALA A 218 4.51 1.47 15.47
C ALA A 218 4.01 1.07 14.08
N VAL A 219 2.85 0.45 14.00
CA VAL A 219 2.12 0.20 12.75
C VAL A 219 1.21 1.38 12.49
N LEU A 220 1.25 1.93 11.29
CA LEU A 220 0.63 3.20 10.91
C LEU A 220 -0.31 2.99 9.72
N TRP A 221 -1.44 3.69 9.70
CA TRP A 221 -2.35 3.75 8.54
C TRP A 221 -3.05 5.10 8.40
#